data_2cf12f711c4c89a5214d625f97f5d38d
#
_entry.id   2cf12f711c4c89a5214d625f97f5d38d
#
_cell.length_a   1.000
_cell.length_b   1.000
_cell.length_c   1.000
_cell.angle_alpha   90.00
_cell.angle_beta   90.00
_cell.angle_gamma   90.00
#
_symmetry.space_group_name_H-M   'P 1'
#
loop_
_entity.id
_entity.type
_entity.pdbx_description
1 polymer ?
#
loop_
_entity_poly.entity_id
_entity_poly.type
_entity_poly.pdbx_seq_one_letter_code
_entity_poly.pdbx_strand_id
1 'polypeptide(L)'
;MATTEKRMNRYGLLGKNISYSFSQGYFTQKFNDLGLMNHSYENFDLQKIEEVKNVLNQGDIRGLNVTIPYKQEIIPFLDELDPKAKQIGAVNTIQFSKEGLIGFNTDAYGFQKSLEPYLKPHHAQALILGTGGASKAVQYVLNELGIKSTYVSRSKKNGQYTYDELDQDIIKETTLIINCTPLGTFPNIEDKPAIPYDHIGTQHLLYDLIYNPEKTSFLSIGESKGASICNGLKMLEGQAEKAWEIWNNV
;
A
#
# COMPACT_ATOMS: atom_id res chain seq x y z
N MET A 1 -33.92 34.66 -2.05
CA MET A 1 -32.51 34.28 -2.21
C MET A 1 -32.47 32.77 -2.22
N ALA A 2 -32.18 32.15 -3.35
CA ALA A 2 -32.05 30.70 -3.43
C ALA A 2 -30.78 30.30 -2.70
N THR A 3 -30.90 29.60 -1.61
CA THR A 3 -29.78 28.90 -0.95
C THR A 3 -29.32 27.85 -1.93
N THR A 4 -28.22 28.12 -2.63
CA THR A 4 -27.51 27.13 -3.43
C THR A 4 -27.07 26.06 -2.43
N GLU A 5 -27.76 24.92 -2.36
CA GLU A 5 -27.30 23.76 -1.61
C GLU A 5 -25.87 23.46 -2.10
N LYS A 6 -24.90 23.62 -1.18
CA LYS A 6 -23.49 23.39 -1.50
C LYS A 6 -23.33 21.91 -1.78
N ARG A 7 -23.13 21.56 -3.05
CA ARG A 7 -23.02 20.16 -3.51
C ARG A 7 -21.94 19.45 -2.70
N MET A 8 -22.26 18.32 -2.09
CA MET A 8 -21.30 17.50 -1.35
C MET A 8 -20.28 16.91 -2.30
N ASN A 9 -19.02 16.92 -1.91
CA ASN A 9 -17.94 16.20 -2.56
C ASN A 9 -17.63 14.96 -1.72
N ARG A 10 -17.99 13.82 -2.24
CA ARG A 10 -17.79 12.54 -1.55
C ARG A 10 -16.56 11.84 -2.08
N TYR A 11 -15.78 11.34 -1.15
CA TYR A 11 -14.62 10.48 -1.37
C TYR A 11 -14.82 9.19 -0.61
N GLY A 12 -14.01 8.17 -0.87
CA GLY A 12 -14.13 6.97 -0.08
C GLY A 12 -13.12 5.89 -0.38
N LEU A 13 -13.23 4.81 0.41
CA LEU A 13 -12.45 3.60 0.26
C LEU A 13 -13.34 2.45 -0.22
N LEU A 14 -12.95 1.81 -1.31
CA LEU A 14 -13.53 0.58 -1.81
C LEU A 14 -12.72 -0.62 -1.31
N GLY A 15 -13.37 -1.58 -0.70
CA GLY A 15 -12.73 -2.82 -0.26
C GLY A 15 -13.74 -3.84 0.24
N LYS A 16 -13.25 -4.91 0.85
CA LYS A 16 -14.09 -5.93 1.49
C LYS A 16 -13.69 -6.06 2.95
N ASN A 17 -14.69 -6.05 3.85
CA ASN A 17 -14.52 -6.11 5.30
C ASN A 17 -13.63 -4.96 5.84
N ILE A 18 -13.91 -3.72 5.40
CA ILE A 18 -13.10 -2.53 5.64
C ILE A 18 -13.66 -1.61 6.75
N SER A 19 -14.43 -2.14 7.69
CA SER A 19 -15.05 -1.38 8.79
C SER A 19 -14.02 -0.58 9.63
N TYR A 20 -12.76 -1.00 9.68
CA TYR A 20 -11.65 -0.33 10.37
C TYR A 20 -10.68 0.25 9.34
N SER A 21 -11.02 1.41 8.79
CA SER A 21 -10.18 2.08 7.79
C SER A 21 -9.42 3.25 8.39
N PHE A 22 -8.08 3.22 8.29
CA PHE A 22 -7.23 4.38 8.55
C PHE A 22 -7.65 5.57 7.67
N SER A 23 -7.93 5.34 6.39
CA SER A 23 -8.19 6.38 5.40
C SER A 23 -9.39 7.25 5.79
N GLN A 24 -10.45 6.67 6.35
CA GLN A 24 -11.63 7.43 6.76
C GLN A 24 -11.29 8.45 7.86
N GLY A 25 -10.57 8.02 8.90
CA GLY A 25 -10.13 8.93 9.96
C GLY A 25 -9.17 10.00 9.45
N TYR A 26 -8.21 9.59 8.64
CA TYR A 26 -7.22 10.47 8.05
C TYR A 26 -7.84 11.59 7.19
N PHE A 27 -8.71 11.25 6.25
CA PHE A 27 -9.33 12.24 5.37
C PHE A 27 -10.38 13.09 6.09
N THR A 28 -11.10 12.54 7.06
CA THR A 28 -12.00 13.34 7.91
C THR A 28 -11.23 14.42 8.64
N GLN A 29 -10.10 14.08 9.27
CA GLN A 29 -9.23 15.07 9.92
C GLN A 29 -8.69 16.08 8.91
N LYS A 30 -8.19 15.63 7.78
CA LYS A 30 -7.67 16.49 6.71
C LYS A 30 -8.71 17.49 6.22
N PHE A 31 -9.95 17.08 5.99
CA PHE A 31 -11.00 17.98 5.55
C PHE A 31 -11.33 19.04 6.61
N ASN A 32 -11.33 18.66 7.89
CA ASN A 32 -11.51 19.59 9.01
C ASN A 32 -10.37 20.62 9.06
N ASP A 33 -9.11 20.18 8.98
CA ASP A 33 -7.92 21.04 9.03
C ASP A 33 -7.87 22.04 7.85
N LEU A 34 -8.40 21.64 6.69
CA LEU A 34 -8.52 22.48 5.50
C LEU A 34 -9.81 23.32 5.45
N GLY A 35 -10.71 23.22 6.44
CA GLY A 35 -12.00 23.91 6.45
C GLY A 35 -12.97 23.48 5.36
N LEU A 36 -12.86 22.26 4.84
CA LEU A 36 -13.67 21.73 3.74
C LEU A 36 -14.98 21.12 4.24
N MET A 37 -15.90 21.96 4.71
CA MET A 37 -17.17 21.55 5.33
C MET A 37 -18.14 20.79 4.43
N ASN A 38 -17.92 20.79 3.11
CA ASN A 38 -18.73 20.08 2.11
C ASN A 38 -18.02 18.85 1.57
N HIS A 39 -17.04 18.31 2.28
CA HIS A 39 -16.33 17.09 1.92
C HIS A 39 -16.62 15.97 2.92
N SER A 40 -16.78 14.75 2.44
CA SER A 40 -16.89 13.55 3.27
C SER A 40 -16.04 12.41 2.72
N TYR A 41 -15.64 11.52 3.60
CA TYR A 41 -14.95 10.29 3.23
C TYR A 41 -15.65 9.10 3.86
N GLU A 42 -16.00 8.10 3.04
CA GLU A 42 -16.85 6.97 3.41
C GLU A 42 -16.17 5.64 3.09
N ASN A 43 -16.59 4.57 3.77
CA ASN A 43 -16.19 3.21 3.43
C ASN A 43 -17.28 2.55 2.58
N PHE A 44 -16.93 2.14 1.38
CA PHE A 44 -17.78 1.32 0.50
C PHE A 44 -17.35 -0.14 0.63
N ASP A 45 -17.97 -0.84 1.60
CA ASP A 45 -17.69 -2.26 1.88
C ASP A 45 -18.47 -3.14 0.91
N LEU A 46 -17.79 -3.64 -0.12
CA LEU A 46 -18.38 -4.44 -1.18
C LEU A 46 -18.07 -5.92 -0.95
N GLN A 47 -19.07 -6.77 -1.01
CA GLN A 47 -18.87 -8.21 -0.87
C GLN A 47 -18.41 -8.87 -2.18
N LYS A 48 -18.72 -8.23 -3.33
CA LYS A 48 -18.32 -8.63 -4.67
C LYS A 48 -17.92 -7.39 -5.48
N ILE A 49 -16.93 -7.56 -6.38
CA ILE A 49 -16.42 -6.43 -7.18
C ILE A 49 -17.49 -5.83 -8.11
N GLU A 50 -18.44 -6.63 -8.59
CA GLU A 50 -19.50 -6.17 -9.50
C GLU A 50 -20.38 -5.07 -8.89
N GLU A 51 -20.48 -5.01 -7.56
CA GLU A 51 -21.22 -3.99 -6.81
C GLU A 51 -20.63 -2.59 -6.99
N VAL A 52 -19.36 -2.51 -7.42
CA VAL A 52 -18.66 -1.24 -7.66
C VAL A 52 -19.40 -0.34 -8.66
N LYS A 53 -20.11 -0.91 -9.63
CA LYS A 53 -20.88 -0.13 -10.60
C LYS A 53 -21.90 0.80 -9.94
N ASN A 54 -22.51 0.36 -8.83
CA ASN A 54 -23.46 1.17 -8.08
C ASN A 54 -22.79 2.36 -7.40
N VAL A 55 -21.52 2.23 -7.02
CA VAL A 55 -20.72 3.31 -6.41
C VAL A 55 -20.23 4.27 -7.50
N LEU A 56 -19.64 3.74 -8.59
CA LEU A 56 -19.07 4.55 -9.66
C LEU A 56 -20.11 5.43 -10.38
N ASN A 57 -21.38 5.03 -10.39
CA ASN A 57 -22.48 5.77 -11.00
C ASN A 57 -23.07 6.89 -10.10
N GLN A 58 -22.57 7.09 -8.88
CA GLN A 58 -23.01 8.17 -7.99
C GLN A 58 -22.38 9.51 -8.42
N GLY A 59 -23.21 10.47 -8.80
CA GLY A 59 -22.75 11.73 -9.41
C GLY A 59 -22.07 12.73 -8.47
N ASP A 60 -21.97 12.43 -7.18
CA ASP A 60 -21.35 13.27 -6.15
C ASP A 60 -19.98 12.76 -5.67
N ILE A 61 -19.55 11.57 -6.13
CA ILE A 61 -18.21 11.04 -5.86
C ILE A 61 -17.19 11.81 -6.70
N ARG A 62 -16.06 12.18 -6.04
CA ARG A 62 -14.95 12.93 -6.62
C ARG A 62 -13.67 12.12 -6.71
N GLY A 63 -13.52 11.09 -5.87
CA GLY A 63 -12.37 10.22 -5.87
C GLY A 63 -12.54 9.03 -4.94
N LEU A 64 -11.91 7.94 -5.27
CA LEU A 64 -11.96 6.72 -4.46
C LEU A 64 -10.56 6.14 -4.27
N ASN A 65 -10.30 5.64 -3.07
CA ASN A 65 -9.22 4.68 -2.87
C ASN A 65 -9.76 3.26 -3.04
N VAL A 66 -8.87 2.33 -3.38
CA VAL A 66 -9.19 0.91 -3.54
C VAL A 66 -8.20 0.08 -2.70
N THR A 67 -8.74 -0.84 -1.88
CA THR A 67 -7.93 -1.74 -1.08
C THR A 67 -8.26 -3.21 -1.35
N ILE A 68 -7.72 -4.10 -0.52
CA ILE A 68 -7.89 -5.54 -0.62
C ILE A 68 -9.40 -5.91 -0.63
N PRO A 69 -9.79 -6.86 -1.48
CA PRO A 69 -8.98 -7.60 -2.46
C PRO A 69 -8.94 -6.93 -3.85
N TYR A 70 -9.60 -5.80 -4.05
CA TYR A 70 -10.07 -5.27 -5.33
C TYR A 70 -9.04 -4.48 -6.15
N LYS A 71 -7.79 -4.28 -5.67
CA LYS A 71 -6.78 -3.46 -6.39
C LYS A 71 -6.47 -3.91 -7.82
N GLN A 72 -6.66 -5.19 -8.14
CA GLN A 72 -6.52 -5.72 -9.51
C GLN A 72 -7.87 -5.88 -10.20
N GLU A 73 -8.88 -6.31 -9.45
CA GLU A 73 -10.21 -6.61 -9.97
C GLU A 73 -10.96 -5.35 -10.43
N ILE A 74 -10.59 -4.17 -9.92
CA ILE A 74 -11.18 -2.89 -10.30
C ILE A 74 -10.80 -2.44 -11.71
N ILE A 75 -9.67 -2.89 -12.24
CA ILE A 75 -9.12 -2.43 -13.52
C ILE A 75 -10.12 -2.51 -14.69
N PRO A 76 -10.89 -3.60 -14.87
CA PRO A 76 -11.86 -3.69 -15.95
C PRO A 76 -13.05 -2.71 -15.87
N PHE A 77 -13.20 -1.98 -14.76
CA PHE A 77 -14.27 -1.02 -14.52
C PHE A 77 -13.82 0.43 -14.74
N LEU A 78 -12.57 0.65 -15.16
CA LEU A 78 -11.97 1.96 -15.39
C LEU A 78 -11.80 2.22 -16.88
N ASP A 79 -11.88 3.49 -17.27
CA ASP A 79 -11.75 3.91 -18.67
C ASP A 79 -10.26 3.99 -19.06
N GLU A 80 -9.38 4.42 -18.12
CA GLU A 80 -7.96 4.60 -18.37
C GLU A 80 -7.12 4.23 -17.14
N LEU A 81 -5.85 3.90 -17.37
CA LEU A 81 -4.84 3.69 -16.34
C LEU A 81 -3.68 4.64 -16.53
N ASP A 82 -3.26 5.28 -15.44
CA ASP A 82 -1.95 5.94 -15.38
C ASP A 82 -0.84 4.96 -15.78
N PRO A 83 0.20 5.39 -16.51
CA PRO A 83 1.27 4.50 -16.97
C PRO A 83 1.92 3.67 -15.87
N LYS A 84 2.11 4.21 -14.66
CA LYS A 84 2.67 3.47 -13.52
C LYS A 84 1.70 2.43 -13.00
N ALA A 85 0.41 2.79 -12.85
CA ALA A 85 -0.62 1.85 -12.44
C ALA A 85 -0.75 0.68 -13.42
N LYS A 86 -0.61 0.94 -14.73
CA LYS A 86 -0.60 -0.07 -15.79
C LYS A 86 0.59 -1.01 -15.66
N GLN A 87 1.80 -0.50 -15.42
CA GLN A 87 3.01 -1.30 -15.23
C GLN A 87 2.95 -2.15 -13.95
N ILE A 88 2.44 -1.58 -12.87
CA ILE A 88 2.24 -2.27 -11.59
C ILE A 88 1.17 -3.36 -11.70
N GLY A 89 0.15 -3.13 -12.54
CA GLY A 89 -1.00 -4.02 -12.69
C GLY A 89 -1.90 -4.04 -11.44
N ALA A 90 -1.97 -2.90 -10.72
CA ALA A 90 -2.86 -2.71 -9.57
C ALA A 90 -3.20 -1.23 -9.40
N VAL A 91 -4.44 -0.95 -9.02
CA VAL A 91 -4.98 0.39 -8.77
C VAL A 91 -5.37 0.50 -7.30
N ASN A 92 -4.95 1.59 -6.63
CA ASN A 92 -5.39 1.93 -5.29
C ASN A 92 -6.06 3.31 -5.19
N THR A 93 -6.14 4.05 -6.30
CA THR A 93 -6.75 5.39 -6.35
C THR A 93 -7.45 5.56 -7.69
N ILE A 94 -8.70 6.06 -7.67
CA ILE A 94 -9.51 6.35 -8.85
C ILE A 94 -9.82 7.85 -8.85
N GLN A 95 -9.51 8.50 -9.95
CA GLN A 95 -9.91 9.88 -10.24
C GLN A 95 -11.16 9.89 -11.11
N PHE A 96 -12.12 10.75 -10.76
CA PHE A 96 -13.31 11.03 -11.54
C PHE A 96 -13.06 12.29 -12.36
N SER A 97 -12.74 12.13 -13.64
CA SER A 97 -12.44 13.22 -14.56
C SER A 97 -13.58 13.42 -15.59
N LYS A 98 -13.46 14.46 -16.43
CA LYS A 98 -14.37 14.67 -17.55
C LYS A 98 -14.18 13.63 -18.67
N GLU A 99 -13.00 13.06 -18.74
CA GLU A 99 -12.60 12.04 -19.72
C GLU A 99 -12.96 10.62 -19.27
N GLY A 100 -13.41 10.45 -18.02
CA GLY A 100 -13.79 9.16 -17.45
C GLY A 100 -13.12 8.84 -16.13
N LEU A 101 -13.11 7.56 -15.79
CA LEU A 101 -12.51 7.02 -14.56
C LEU A 101 -11.07 6.62 -14.83
N ILE A 102 -10.12 7.30 -14.18
CA ILE A 102 -8.69 7.03 -14.37
C ILE A 102 -8.13 6.37 -13.11
N GLY A 103 -7.47 5.22 -13.30
CA GLY A 103 -6.86 4.46 -12.22
C GLY A 103 -5.38 4.79 -12.00
N PHE A 104 -5.01 5.01 -10.74
CA PHE A 104 -3.64 5.31 -10.30
C PHE A 104 -3.16 4.31 -9.25
N ASN A 105 -1.84 4.28 -9.03
CA ASN A 105 -1.25 3.56 -7.91
C ASN A 105 -0.40 4.51 -7.07
N THR A 106 -0.94 4.96 -5.95
CA THR A 106 -0.25 5.84 -5.00
C THR A 106 0.55 5.08 -3.94
N ASP A 107 0.36 3.75 -3.81
CA ASP A 107 1.18 2.92 -2.92
C ASP A 107 2.66 2.99 -3.31
N ALA A 108 2.95 2.96 -4.62
CA ALA A 108 4.31 3.08 -5.13
C ALA A 108 4.98 4.39 -4.69
N TYR A 109 4.27 5.51 -4.77
CA TYR A 109 4.76 6.81 -4.30
C TYR A 109 5.02 6.80 -2.80
N GLY A 110 4.04 6.35 -2.01
CA GLY A 110 4.17 6.28 -0.55
C GLY A 110 5.32 5.39 -0.11
N PHE A 111 5.45 4.20 -0.71
CA PHE A 111 6.55 3.28 -0.43
C PHE A 111 7.91 3.88 -0.79
N GLN A 112 8.07 4.43 -2.00
CA GLN A 112 9.32 5.04 -2.42
C GLN A 112 9.75 6.14 -1.45
N LYS A 113 8.87 7.09 -1.14
CA LYS A 113 9.17 8.23 -0.28
C LYS A 113 9.50 7.84 1.16
N SER A 114 8.88 6.77 1.67
CA SER A 114 9.14 6.28 3.02
C SER A 114 10.40 5.41 3.10
N LEU A 115 10.81 4.74 2.01
CA LEU A 115 12.00 3.90 1.95
C LEU A 115 13.29 4.69 1.71
N GLU A 116 13.26 5.68 0.78
CA GLU A 116 14.45 6.43 0.33
C GLU A 116 15.36 6.93 1.46
N PRO A 117 14.85 7.47 2.60
CA PRO A 117 15.71 7.97 3.68
C PRO A 117 16.56 6.89 4.39
N TYR A 118 16.19 5.62 4.27
CA TYR A 118 16.86 4.50 4.92
C TYR A 118 17.82 3.75 3.99
N LEU A 119 17.74 4.00 2.68
CA LEU A 119 18.56 3.29 1.71
C LEU A 119 20.03 3.67 1.83
N LYS A 120 20.87 2.64 1.71
CA LYS A 120 22.33 2.74 1.66
C LYS A 120 22.83 2.03 0.40
N PRO A 121 24.06 2.34 -0.09
CA PRO A 121 24.57 1.73 -1.33
C PRO A 121 24.63 0.20 -1.34
N HIS A 122 24.72 -0.44 -0.19
CA HIS A 122 24.76 -1.90 -0.08
C HIS A 122 23.37 -2.56 -0.11
N HIS A 123 22.28 -1.80 -0.06
CA HIS A 123 20.92 -2.34 -0.23
C HIS A 123 20.62 -2.61 -1.72
N ALA A 124 21.44 -3.44 -2.36
CA ALA A 124 21.34 -3.74 -3.79
C ALA A 124 20.41 -4.92 -4.11
N GLN A 125 20.09 -5.73 -3.11
CA GLN A 125 19.19 -6.89 -3.24
C GLN A 125 18.15 -6.89 -2.13
N ALA A 126 16.91 -7.30 -2.48
CA ALA A 126 15.77 -7.30 -1.57
C ALA A 126 14.98 -8.61 -1.60
N LEU A 127 14.46 -9.02 -0.45
CA LEU A 127 13.38 -10.00 -0.33
C LEU A 127 12.05 -9.29 -0.14
N ILE A 128 11.05 -9.67 -0.92
CA ILE A 128 9.65 -9.24 -0.78
C ILE A 128 8.87 -10.41 -0.20
N LEU A 129 8.51 -10.34 1.07
CA LEU A 129 7.75 -11.39 1.75
C LEU A 129 6.26 -11.22 1.45
N GLY A 130 5.69 -12.17 0.69
CA GLY A 130 4.30 -12.13 0.24
C GLY A 130 4.11 -11.59 -1.18
N THR A 131 3.01 -12.00 -1.84
CA THR A 131 2.71 -11.76 -3.26
C THR A 131 1.37 -11.04 -3.48
N GLY A 132 0.88 -10.28 -2.51
CA GLY A 132 -0.37 -9.52 -2.57
C GLY A 132 -0.30 -8.26 -3.44
N GLY A 133 -1.42 -7.53 -3.55
CA GLY A 133 -1.50 -6.33 -4.39
C GLY A 133 -0.48 -5.24 -4.05
N ALA A 134 -0.20 -5.01 -2.76
CA ALA A 134 0.79 -4.02 -2.33
C ALA A 134 2.23 -4.42 -2.72
N SER A 135 2.56 -5.72 -2.71
CA SER A 135 3.89 -6.19 -3.08
C SER A 135 4.27 -5.90 -4.53
N LYS A 136 3.29 -5.74 -5.42
CA LYS A 136 3.53 -5.34 -6.82
C LYS A 136 4.05 -3.90 -6.90
N ALA A 137 3.47 -2.98 -6.12
CA ALA A 137 3.95 -1.61 -6.05
C ALA A 137 5.37 -1.55 -5.44
N VAL A 138 5.64 -2.38 -4.41
CA VAL A 138 6.98 -2.53 -3.82
C VAL A 138 7.98 -3.01 -4.87
N GLN A 139 7.69 -4.09 -5.60
CA GLN A 139 8.58 -4.59 -6.64
C GLN A 139 8.83 -3.56 -7.75
N TYR A 140 7.79 -2.86 -8.18
CA TYR A 140 7.90 -1.80 -9.17
C TYR A 140 8.91 -0.73 -8.73
N VAL A 141 8.77 -0.23 -7.49
CA VAL A 141 9.67 0.80 -6.95
C VAL A 141 11.10 0.29 -6.81
N LEU A 142 11.31 -0.93 -6.34
CA LEU A 142 12.65 -1.52 -6.23
C LEU A 142 13.33 -1.61 -7.60
N ASN A 143 12.58 -2.01 -8.64
CA ASN A 143 13.09 -2.04 -10.02
C ASN A 143 13.49 -0.64 -10.51
N GLU A 144 12.66 0.39 -10.26
CA GLU A 144 12.97 1.79 -10.61
C GLU A 144 14.23 2.30 -9.89
N LEU A 145 14.47 1.83 -8.66
CA LEU A 145 15.67 2.15 -7.87
C LEU A 145 16.90 1.29 -8.22
N GLY A 146 16.76 0.35 -9.16
CA GLY A 146 17.85 -0.57 -9.55
C GLY A 146 18.15 -1.65 -8.50
N ILE A 147 17.25 -1.88 -7.54
CA ILE A 147 17.41 -2.89 -6.50
C ILE A 147 16.81 -4.21 -7.01
N LYS A 148 17.63 -5.26 -7.12
CA LYS A 148 17.15 -6.60 -7.47
C LYS A 148 16.24 -7.14 -6.38
N SER A 149 15.06 -7.63 -6.74
CA SER A 149 14.12 -8.16 -5.75
C SER A 149 13.66 -9.56 -6.09
N THR A 150 13.50 -10.39 -5.06
CA THR A 150 12.96 -11.75 -5.17
C THR A 150 11.79 -11.91 -4.21
N TYR A 151 10.69 -12.43 -4.71
CA TYR A 151 9.54 -12.76 -3.88
C TYR A 151 9.79 -14.00 -3.02
N VAL A 152 9.25 -13.97 -1.81
CA VAL A 152 9.13 -15.13 -0.93
C VAL A 152 7.66 -15.44 -0.71
N SER A 153 7.24 -16.68 -0.98
CA SER A 153 5.85 -17.09 -0.83
C SER A 153 5.73 -18.47 -0.18
N ARG A 154 4.52 -18.82 0.27
CA ARG A 154 4.22 -20.14 0.86
C ARG A 154 4.25 -21.27 -0.17
N SER A 155 4.07 -20.94 -1.43
CA SER A 155 4.03 -21.91 -2.54
C SER A 155 5.08 -21.57 -3.57
N LYS A 156 5.85 -22.56 -4.02
CA LYS A 156 6.89 -22.40 -5.02
C LYS A 156 6.33 -21.91 -6.34
N LYS A 157 6.95 -20.86 -6.87
CA LYS A 157 6.74 -20.36 -8.25
C LYS A 157 8.09 -20.07 -8.88
N ASN A 158 8.18 -20.11 -10.22
CA ASN A 158 9.42 -19.79 -10.92
C ASN A 158 9.94 -18.40 -10.56
N GLY A 159 11.22 -18.31 -10.24
CA GLY A 159 11.88 -17.07 -9.85
C GLY A 159 11.53 -16.55 -8.45
N GLN A 160 10.92 -17.37 -7.60
CA GLN A 160 10.58 -17.03 -6.23
C GLN A 160 11.18 -18.06 -5.27
N TYR A 161 11.42 -17.62 -4.02
CA TYR A 161 11.73 -18.54 -2.91
C TYR A 161 10.45 -18.95 -2.18
N THR A 162 10.51 -20.12 -1.55
CA THR A 162 9.66 -20.46 -0.40
C THR A 162 10.41 -20.09 0.89
N TYR A 163 9.70 -20.00 2.00
CA TYR A 163 10.33 -19.70 3.30
C TYR A 163 11.37 -20.74 3.70
N ASP A 164 11.14 -22.01 3.37
CA ASP A 164 12.05 -23.15 3.69
C ASP A 164 13.34 -23.13 2.84
N GLU A 165 13.38 -22.37 1.75
CA GLU A 165 14.56 -22.20 0.91
C GLU A 165 15.46 -21.04 1.37
N LEU A 166 15.01 -20.24 2.33
CA LEU A 166 15.80 -19.13 2.86
C LEU A 166 16.88 -19.66 3.81
N ASP A 167 18.11 -19.52 3.42
CA ASP A 167 19.28 -19.88 4.20
C ASP A 167 20.12 -18.67 4.64
N GLN A 168 21.22 -18.95 5.31
CA GLN A 168 22.16 -17.94 5.78
C GLN A 168 22.72 -17.08 4.64
N ASP A 169 23.04 -17.68 3.49
CA ASP A 169 23.70 -16.98 2.39
C ASP A 169 22.72 -16.04 1.69
N ILE A 170 21.50 -16.48 1.45
CA ILE A 170 20.43 -15.64 0.91
C ILE A 170 20.17 -14.43 1.83
N ILE A 171 20.06 -14.63 3.15
CA ILE A 171 19.82 -13.52 4.08
C ILE A 171 21.01 -12.54 4.09
N LYS A 172 22.25 -13.02 4.08
CA LYS A 172 23.43 -12.15 4.05
C LYS A 172 23.56 -11.33 2.79
N GLU A 173 23.17 -11.88 1.64
CA GLU A 173 23.20 -11.18 0.35
C GLU A 173 22.06 -10.19 0.18
N THR A 174 20.91 -10.45 0.80
CA THR A 174 19.69 -9.63 0.66
C THR A 174 19.47 -8.75 1.87
N THR A 175 20.19 -7.64 1.93
CA THR A 175 20.22 -6.74 3.09
C THR A 175 18.95 -5.85 3.24
N LEU A 176 18.03 -5.89 2.29
CA LEU A 176 16.72 -5.25 2.38
C LEU A 176 15.62 -6.32 2.41
N ILE A 177 14.86 -6.38 3.51
CA ILE A 177 13.77 -7.37 3.69
C ILE A 177 12.47 -6.63 3.95
N ILE A 178 11.47 -6.85 3.08
CA ILE A 178 10.22 -6.10 3.10
C ILE A 178 9.06 -7.05 3.39
N ASN A 179 8.38 -6.85 4.52
CA ASN A 179 7.17 -7.60 4.85
C ASN A 179 5.94 -6.99 4.16
N CYS A 180 5.42 -7.70 3.16
CA CYS A 180 4.16 -7.41 2.48
C CYS A 180 3.04 -8.39 2.87
N THR A 181 3.25 -9.20 3.92
CA THR A 181 2.24 -10.14 4.46
C THR A 181 1.43 -9.45 5.56
N PRO A 182 0.26 -9.97 5.95
CA PRO A 182 -0.49 -9.48 7.11
C PRO A 182 0.05 -10.01 8.44
N LEU A 183 1.12 -10.82 8.47
CA LEU A 183 1.66 -11.43 9.68
C LEU A 183 2.24 -10.38 10.62
N GLY A 184 1.72 -10.29 11.82
CA GLY A 184 2.06 -9.28 12.82
C GLY A 184 1.09 -8.11 12.92
N THR A 185 0.05 -8.08 12.07
CA THR A 185 -1.06 -7.10 12.16
C THR A 185 -1.98 -7.44 13.33
N PHE A 186 -2.48 -6.40 14.01
CA PHE A 186 -3.53 -6.56 15.01
C PHE A 186 -4.75 -7.33 14.43
N PRO A 187 -5.36 -8.30 15.16
CA PRO A 187 -5.07 -8.66 16.56
C PRO A 187 -3.91 -9.65 16.76
N ASN A 188 -3.38 -10.28 15.70
CA ASN A 188 -2.37 -11.35 15.76
C ASN A 188 -0.94 -10.78 15.75
N ILE A 189 -0.63 -9.92 16.71
CA ILE A 189 0.61 -9.12 16.77
C ILE A 189 1.88 -9.94 17.00
N GLU A 190 1.74 -11.17 17.50
CA GLU A 190 2.87 -12.10 17.74
C GLU A 190 3.30 -12.82 16.46
N ASP A 191 2.45 -12.85 15.43
CA ASP A 191 2.77 -13.49 14.15
C ASP A 191 3.90 -12.73 13.46
N LYS A 192 4.71 -13.48 12.72
CA LYS A 192 5.80 -12.92 11.91
C LYS A 192 6.15 -13.83 10.74
N PRO A 193 6.75 -13.31 9.67
CA PRO A 193 7.28 -14.13 8.59
C PRO A 193 8.34 -15.12 9.10
N ALA A 194 8.31 -16.37 8.63
CA ALA A 194 9.21 -17.43 9.04
C ALA A 194 10.56 -17.36 8.30
N ILE A 195 11.34 -16.32 8.57
CA ILE A 195 12.69 -16.14 7.98
C ILE A 195 13.78 -16.49 8.99
N PRO A 196 15.02 -16.81 8.55
CA PRO A 196 16.14 -17.14 9.45
C PRO A 196 16.72 -15.89 10.12
N TYR A 197 16.06 -15.39 11.16
CA TYR A 197 16.40 -14.16 11.89
C TYR A 197 17.80 -14.14 12.49
N ASP A 198 18.42 -15.30 12.75
CA ASP A 198 19.77 -15.37 13.34
C ASP A 198 20.86 -14.84 12.40
N HIS A 199 20.56 -14.69 11.13
CA HIS A 199 21.49 -14.15 10.14
C HIS A 199 21.25 -12.66 9.82
N ILE A 200 20.29 -12.03 10.49
CA ILE A 200 20.06 -10.58 10.42
C ILE A 200 21.07 -9.84 11.28
N GLY A 201 21.53 -8.69 10.84
CA GLY A 201 22.51 -7.86 11.56
C GLY A 201 22.49 -6.41 11.07
N THR A 202 23.54 -5.65 11.45
CA THR A 202 23.64 -4.19 11.29
C THR A 202 23.62 -3.67 9.84
N GLN A 203 23.82 -4.55 8.85
CA GLN A 203 23.74 -4.20 7.43
C GLN A 203 22.31 -4.28 6.89
N HIS A 204 21.38 -4.89 7.63
CA HIS A 204 20.01 -5.07 7.15
C HIS A 204 19.14 -3.86 7.42
N LEU A 205 18.19 -3.67 6.51
CA LEU A 205 17.00 -2.83 6.66
C LEU A 205 15.77 -3.73 6.58
N LEU A 206 15.00 -3.80 7.65
CA LEU A 206 13.71 -4.46 7.70
C LEU A 206 12.62 -3.41 7.54
N TYR A 207 11.84 -3.54 6.48
CA TYR A 207 10.70 -2.68 6.19
C TYR A 207 9.41 -3.48 6.34
N ASP A 208 8.47 -3.00 7.15
CA ASP A 208 7.16 -3.63 7.33
C ASP A 208 6.07 -2.73 6.76
N LEU A 209 5.20 -3.24 5.89
CA LEU A 209 4.04 -2.48 5.42
C LEU A 209 2.98 -2.29 6.51
N ILE A 210 3.08 -3.04 7.60
CA ILE A 210 2.21 -2.93 8.77
C ILE A 210 2.57 -1.65 9.55
N TYR A 211 1.55 -0.95 10.03
CA TYR A 211 1.67 0.26 10.86
C TYR A 211 1.00 0.11 12.23
N ASN A 212 0.17 -0.90 12.40
CA ASN A 212 -0.48 -1.23 13.66
C ASN A 212 -0.33 -2.74 13.96
N PRO A 213 0.49 -3.10 14.96
CA PRO A 213 1.20 -2.23 15.91
C PRO A 213 2.30 -1.40 15.25
N GLU A 214 2.74 -0.32 15.92
CA GLU A 214 3.83 0.55 15.44
C GLU A 214 5.14 -0.24 15.22
N LYS A 215 5.41 -1.23 16.07
CA LYS A 215 6.54 -2.14 15.97
C LYS A 215 6.05 -3.58 16.04
N THR A 216 6.08 -4.27 14.91
CA THR A 216 5.73 -5.70 14.82
C THR A 216 6.82 -6.60 15.41
N SER A 217 6.50 -7.86 15.68
CA SER A 217 7.49 -8.88 16.09
C SER A 217 8.63 -9.00 15.06
N PHE A 218 8.34 -8.89 13.76
CA PHE A 218 9.33 -8.86 12.69
C PHE A 218 10.35 -7.72 12.88
N LEU A 219 9.87 -6.49 13.07
CA LEU A 219 10.73 -5.32 13.29
C LEU A 219 11.48 -5.39 14.62
N SER A 220 10.82 -5.82 15.70
CA SER A 220 11.43 -5.93 17.03
C SER A 220 12.62 -6.89 17.05
N ILE A 221 12.50 -8.05 16.38
CA ILE A 221 13.59 -8.99 16.26
C ILE A 221 14.73 -8.41 15.44
N GLY A 222 14.43 -7.76 14.30
CA GLY A 222 15.43 -7.11 13.47
C GLY A 222 16.24 -6.06 14.25
N GLU A 223 15.55 -5.18 14.97
CA GLU A 223 16.18 -4.15 15.80
C GLU A 223 17.08 -4.76 16.88
N SER A 224 16.64 -5.83 17.55
CA SER A 224 17.44 -6.53 18.56
C SER A 224 18.75 -7.14 18.01
N LYS A 225 18.79 -7.40 16.70
CA LYS A 225 19.98 -7.87 15.96
C LYS A 225 20.80 -6.70 15.36
N GLY A 226 20.40 -5.45 15.61
CA GLY A 226 21.09 -4.24 15.16
C GLY A 226 20.69 -3.77 13.75
N ALA A 227 19.68 -4.35 13.13
CA ALA A 227 19.17 -3.89 11.84
C ALA A 227 18.46 -2.53 11.96
N SER A 228 18.50 -1.76 10.88
CA SER A 228 17.60 -0.60 10.72
C SER A 228 16.18 -1.10 10.51
N ILE A 229 15.18 -0.39 11.04
CA ILE A 229 13.77 -0.78 10.91
C ILE A 229 12.92 0.39 10.41
N CYS A 230 11.88 0.08 9.65
CA CYS A 230 10.89 1.05 9.18
C CYS A 230 9.50 0.40 9.13
N ASN A 231 8.48 1.06 9.67
CA ASN A 231 7.09 0.59 9.59
C ASN A 231 6.33 1.27 8.44
N GLY A 232 5.10 0.80 8.19
CA GLY A 232 4.27 1.23 7.06
C GLY A 232 3.57 2.58 7.22
N LEU A 233 3.68 3.27 8.36
CA LEU A 233 2.89 4.48 8.62
C LEU A 233 3.19 5.60 7.61
N LYS A 234 4.46 5.88 7.33
CA LYS A 234 4.85 6.93 6.37
C LYS A 234 4.46 6.58 4.93
N MET A 235 4.46 5.31 4.56
CA MET A 235 3.92 4.84 3.29
C MET A 235 2.42 5.12 3.20
N LEU A 236 1.68 4.81 4.26
CA LEU A 236 0.23 4.98 4.34
C LEU A 236 -0.17 6.47 4.27
N GLU A 237 0.53 7.36 4.99
CA GLU A 237 0.34 8.80 4.92
C GLU A 237 0.67 9.32 3.51
N GLY A 238 1.83 8.95 2.96
CA GLY A 238 2.29 9.41 1.66
C GLY A 238 1.37 9.01 0.51
N GLN A 239 0.82 7.78 0.51
CA GLN A 239 -0.16 7.37 -0.50
C GLN A 239 -1.49 8.14 -0.39
N ALA A 240 -1.92 8.49 0.83
CA ALA A 240 -3.13 9.27 1.03
C ALA A 240 -2.96 10.72 0.56
N GLU A 241 -1.82 11.35 0.85
CA GLU A 241 -1.49 12.69 0.33
C GLU A 241 -1.45 12.69 -1.20
N LYS A 242 -0.83 11.67 -1.81
CA LYS A 242 -0.77 11.58 -3.27
C LYS A 242 -2.13 11.34 -3.91
N ALA A 243 -3.01 10.57 -3.27
CA ALA A 243 -4.39 10.43 -3.70
C ALA A 243 -5.12 11.77 -3.66
N TRP A 244 -4.96 12.55 -2.59
CA TRP A 244 -5.52 13.89 -2.46
C TRP A 244 -5.05 14.85 -3.56
N GLU A 245 -3.74 14.87 -3.87
CA GLU A 245 -3.21 15.64 -4.99
C GLU A 245 -3.86 15.27 -6.32
N ILE A 246 -4.00 13.96 -6.62
CA ILE A 246 -4.61 13.46 -7.85
C ILE A 246 -6.06 13.94 -7.96
N TRP A 247 -6.84 13.84 -6.90
CA TRP A 247 -8.26 14.25 -6.93
C TRP A 247 -8.47 15.75 -7.09
N ASN A 248 -7.48 16.58 -6.76
CA ASN A 248 -7.57 18.03 -6.86
C ASN A 248 -6.90 18.63 -8.11
N ASN A 249 -6.18 17.83 -8.89
CA ASN A 249 -5.53 18.24 -10.14
C ASN A 249 -6.43 17.94 -11.37
N VAL A 250 -7.70 18.37 -11.33
CA VAL A 250 -8.70 18.14 -12.41
C VAL A 250 -8.93 19.43 -13.19
#